data_7deb07e737f3f504002c043a5af725bd
#
_entry.id   7deb07e737f3f504002c043a5af725bd
#
_cell.length_a   1.000
_cell.length_b   1.000
_cell.length_c   1.000
_cell.angle_alpha   90.00
_cell.angle_beta   90.00
_cell.angle_gamma   90.00
#
_symmetry.space_group_name_H-M   'P 1'
#
loop_
_entity.id
_entity.type
_entity.pdbx_description
1 polymer ?
#
loop_
_entity_poly.entity_id
_entity_poly.type
_entity_poly.pdbx_seq_one_letter_code
_entity_poly.pdbx_strand_id
1 'polypeptide(L)'
;LEFRRVLFRSCEPESFRNWKRARKDKNWSWFKWNWLKINNKVVKDGGWHFSWVMTPERISEKMSTISHTEYDLPEFNNPEHIMKVITNAEDIWGRDRKLVRQEVSKRTLPSYLVDNQHHYSQFIL
;
A
#
# COMPACT_ATOMS: atom_id res chain seq x y z
N LEU A 1 -4.16 3.62 -10.35
CA LEU A 1 -3.58 2.52 -9.57
C LEU A 1 -2.78 3.06 -8.40
N GLU A 2 -3.15 2.71 -7.18
CA GLU A 2 -2.45 3.18 -5.99
C GLU A 2 -1.24 2.28 -5.73
N PHE A 3 -0.04 2.78 -5.97
CA PHE A 3 1.15 2.20 -5.40
C PHE A 3 1.79 3.20 -4.43
N ARG A 4 2.33 2.70 -3.35
CA ARG A 4 3.00 3.52 -2.35
C ARG A 4 4.45 3.10 -2.23
N ARG A 5 5.33 4.08 -2.19
CA ARG A 5 6.65 3.84 -1.64
C ARG A 5 6.51 3.53 -0.16
N VAL A 6 7.07 2.43 0.27
CA VAL A 6 6.98 2.00 1.66
C VAL A 6 8.27 2.27 2.39
N LEU A 7 8.12 2.77 3.61
CA LEU A 7 9.21 2.84 4.57
C LEU A 7 9.42 1.45 5.16
N PHE A 8 10.54 0.82 4.83
CA PHE A 8 10.96 -0.37 5.54
C PHE A 8 11.71 0.03 6.82
N ARG A 9 11.35 -0.63 7.90
CA ARG A 9 12.11 -0.58 9.13
C ARG A 9 12.84 -1.90 9.29
N SER A 10 14.17 -1.85 9.21
CA SER A 10 15.00 -2.99 9.55
C SER A 10 15.40 -2.92 11.02
N CYS A 11 15.41 -4.03 11.69
CA CYS A 11 15.92 -4.18 13.04
C CYS A 11 16.70 -5.49 13.16
N GLU A 12 17.61 -5.54 14.11
CA GLU A 12 18.27 -6.78 14.50
C GLU A 12 17.24 -7.85 14.91
N PRO A 13 17.50 -9.15 14.68
CA PRO A 13 16.55 -10.23 14.98
C PRO A 13 16.01 -10.20 16.41
N GLU A 14 16.83 -9.85 17.40
CA GLU A 14 16.41 -9.71 18.79
C GLU A 14 15.47 -8.52 18.99
N SER A 15 15.75 -7.38 18.35
CA SER A 15 14.90 -6.20 18.37
C SER A 15 13.54 -6.50 17.75
N PHE A 16 13.49 -7.34 16.71
CA PHE A 16 12.25 -7.77 16.09
C PHE A 16 11.41 -8.67 17.01
N ARG A 17 12.02 -9.61 17.73
CA ARG A 17 11.33 -10.42 18.75
C ARG A 17 10.76 -9.55 19.86
N ASN A 18 11.52 -8.55 20.31
CA ASN A 18 11.09 -7.61 21.33
C ASN A 18 9.95 -6.73 20.82
N TRP A 19 9.96 -6.35 19.56
CA TRP A 19 8.88 -5.59 18.92
C TRP A 19 7.57 -6.39 18.85
N LYS A 20 7.64 -7.69 18.51
CA LYS A 20 6.47 -8.59 18.55
C LYS A 20 5.92 -8.75 19.97
N ARG A 21 6.79 -8.87 20.98
CA ARG A 21 6.39 -8.90 22.39
C ARG A 21 5.73 -7.59 22.81
N ALA A 22 6.34 -6.46 22.46
CA ALA A 22 5.83 -5.14 22.81
C ALA A 22 4.42 -4.89 22.26
N ARG A 23 4.10 -5.35 21.04
CA ARG A 23 2.74 -5.23 20.48
C ARG A 23 1.69 -6.05 21.21
N LYS A 24 2.09 -7.16 21.82
CA LYS A 24 1.18 -8.04 22.59
C LYS A 24 1.02 -7.60 24.05
N ASP A 25 2.04 -6.96 24.60
CA ASP A 25 2.08 -6.56 26.00
C ASP A 25 1.74 -5.07 26.13
N LYS A 26 0.51 -4.79 26.57
CA LYS A 26 0.01 -3.42 26.80
C LYS A 26 0.75 -2.66 27.92
N ASN A 27 1.52 -3.38 28.73
CA ASN A 27 2.22 -2.84 29.91
C ASN A 27 3.66 -2.41 29.64
N TRP A 28 4.08 -2.38 28.39
CA TRP A 28 5.42 -1.91 28.05
C TRP A 28 5.61 -0.44 28.39
N SER A 29 6.64 -0.15 29.19
CA SER A 29 6.93 1.21 29.58
C SER A 29 7.32 2.09 28.37
N TRP A 30 6.98 3.37 28.44
CA TRP A 30 7.31 4.38 27.44
C TRP A 30 8.81 4.40 27.07
N PHE A 31 9.72 4.15 28.03
CA PHE A 31 11.17 4.06 27.80
C PHE A 31 11.54 2.89 26.87
N LYS A 32 10.96 1.71 27.06
CA LYS A 32 11.23 0.55 26.19
C LYS A 32 10.72 0.78 24.77
N TRP A 33 9.59 1.43 24.60
CA TRP A 33 9.06 1.82 23.30
C TRP A 33 9.98 2.80 22.56
N ASN A 34 10.50 3.81 23.25
CA ASN A 34 11.42 4.78 22.66
C ASN A 34 12.77 4.15 22.32
N TRP A 35 13.29 3.27 23.17
CA TRP A 35 14.53 2.56 22.88
C TRP A 35 14.42 1.70 21.62
N LEU A 36 13.29 0.99 21.41
CA LEU A 36 13.03 0.24 20.18
C LEU A 36 12.94 1.14 18.94
N LYS A 37 12.38 2.34 19.08
CA LYS A 37 12.32 3.32 17.97
C LYS A 37 13.70 3.82 17.56
N ILE A 38 14.57 4.09 18.53
CA ILE A 38 15.93 4.61 18.28
C ILE A 38 16.80 3.57 17.56
N ASN A 39 16.64 2.29 17.90
CA ASN A 39 17.45 1.21 17.33
C ASN A 39 16.94 0.69 15.97
N ASN A 40 15.85 1.25 15.43
CA ASN A 40 15.36 0.88 14.12
C ASN A 40 16.00 1.74 13.02
N LYS A 41 16.59 1.10 12.03
CA LYS A 41 16.99 1.78 10.80
C LYS A 41 15.76 1.99 9.92
N VAL A 42 15.51 3.23 9.54
CA VAL A 42 14.46 3.58 8.59
C VAL A 42 15.08 3.68 7.20
N VAL A 43 14.70 2.80 6.32
CA VAL A 43 15.07 2.86 4.90
C VAL A 43 13.98 3.67 4.19
N LYS A 44 14.31 4.91 3.85
CA LYS A 44 13.41 5.75 3.05
C LYS A 44 13.30 5.15 1.65
N ASP A 45 12.11 5.20 1.08
CA ASP A 45 11.84 4.64 -0.26
C ASP A 45 12.31 3.19 -0.42
N GLY A 46 12.17 2.39 0.64
CA GLY A 46 12.68 1.01 0.72
C GLY A 46 11.95 0.01 -0.18
N GLY A 47 10.88 0.42 -0.87
CA GLY A 47 10.15 -0.45 -1.78
C GLY A 47 8.83 0.14 -2.25
N TRP A 48 8.06 -0.68 -2.93
CA TRP A 48 6.75 -0.34 -3.50
C TRP A 48 5.68 -1.30 -3.00
N HIS A 49 4.44 -0.84 -2.94
CA HIS A 49 3.30 -1.62 -2.54
C HIS A 49 2.25 -1.62 -3.64
N PHE A 50 1.99 -2.79 -4.23
CA PHE A 50 1.12 -2.98 -5.40
C PHE A 50 -0.18 -3.73 -5.08
N SER A 51 -0.68 -3.62 -3.87
CA SER A 51 -1.81 -4.46 -3.42
C SER A 51 -3.13 -4.22 -4.16
N TRP A 52 -3.26 -3.11 -4.88
CA TRP A 52 -4.45 -2.74 -5.65
C TRP A 52 -4.16 -2.64 -7.15
N VAL A 53 -2.98 -3.07 -7.62
CA VAL A 53 -2.64 -3.10 -9.04
C VAL A 53 -3.17 -4.39 -9.65
N MET A 54 -4.42 -4.35 -10.09
CA MET A 54 -5.13 -5.48 -10.70
C MET A 54 -6.29 -4.96 -11.54
N THR A 55 -6.98 -5.84 -12.28
CA THR A 55 -8.14 -5.44 -13.09
C THR A 55 -9.32 -5.03 -12.22
N PRO A 56 -10.27 -4.22 -12.72
CA PRO A 56 -11.45 -3.80 -11.96
C PRO A 56 -12.26 -4.96 -11.36
N GLU A 57 -12.38 -6.06 -12.09
CA GLU A 57 -13.08 -7.27 -11.64
C GLU A 57 -12.37 -7.91 -10.44
N ARG A 58 -11.04 -7.98 -10.51
CA ARG A 58 -10.22 -8.50 -9.39
C ARG A 58 -10.22 -7.57 -8.19
N ILE A 59 -10.34 -6.26 -8.41
CA ILE A 59 -10.53 -5.28 -7.32
C ILE A 59 -11.88 -5.51 -6.66
N SER A 60 -12.95 -5.67 -7.44
CA SER A 60 -14.30 -5.96 -6.95
C SER A 60 -14.32 -7.26 -6.11
N GLU A 61 -13.78 -8.35 -6.65
CA GLU A 61 -13.66 -9.62 -5.91
C GLU A 61 -12.88 -9.45 -4.59
N LYS A 62 -11.79 -8.71 -4.63
CA LYS A 62 -10.99 -8.43 -3.43
C LYS A 62 -11.78 -7.61 -2.42
N MET A 63 -12.57 -6.64 -2.84
CA MET A 63 -13.41 -5.83 -1.94
C MET A 63 -14.41 -6.70 -1.18
N SER A 64 -15.00 -7.70 -1.83
CA SER A 64 -15.93 -8.64 -1.21
C SER A 64 -15.26 -9.64 -0.25
N THR A 65 -13.94 -9.81 -0.31
CA THR A 65 -13.19 -10.81 0.48
C THR A 65 -12.36 -10.24 1.61
N ILE A 66 -12.15 -8.93 1.64
CA ILE A 66 -11.39 -8.29 2.73
C ILE A 66 -12.24 -8.14 4.01
N SER A 67 -11.54 -7.99 5.14
CA SER A 67 -12.19 -7.85 6.46
C SER A 67 -12.95 -6.52 6.68
N HIS A 68 -12.85 -5.59 5.75
CA HIS A 68 -13.48 -4.28 5.78
C HIS A 68 -14.78 -4.29 4.96
N THR A 69 -15.76 -5.03 5.44
CA THR A 69 -17.07 -5.19 4.76
C THR A 69 -17.87 -3.90 4.66
N GLU A 70 -17.55 -2.89 5.47
CA GLU A 70 -18.16 -1.55 5.39
C GLU A 70 -17.91 -0.84 4.05
N TYR A 71 -16.94 -1.30 3.28
CA TYR A 71 -16.62 -0.77 1.95
C TYR A 71 -17.15 -1.63 0.79
N ASP A 72 -17.73 -2.79 1.09
CA ASP A 72 -18.35 -3.68 0.09
C ASP A 72 -19.80 -3.25 -0.21
N LEU A 73 -19.94 -1.99 -0.64
CA LEU A 73 -21.23 -1.42 -1.02
C LEU A 73 -21.37 -1.45 -2.54
N PRO A 74 -22.57 -1.73 -3.09
CA PRO A 74 -22.80 -1.78 -4.54
C PRO A 74 -22.40 -0.51 -5.30
N GLU A 75 -22.44 0.63 -4.62
CA GLU A 75 -21.99 1.92 -5.17
C GLU A 75 -20.50 2.01 -5.41
N PHE A 76 -19.67 1.31 -4.60
CA PHE A 76 -18.22 1.29 -4.71
C PHE A 76 -17.72 0.01 -5.36
N ASN A 77 -18.33 -1.14 -5.01
CA ASN A 77 -17.93 -2.46 -5.50
C ASN A 77 -18.60 -2.78 -6.84
N ASN A 78 -18.30 -1.97 -7.84
CA ASN A 78 -18.78 -2.09 -9.21
C ASN A 78 -17.59 -1.88 -10.16
N PRO A 79 -17.27 -2.82 -11.06
CA PRO A 79 -16.14 -2.70 -11.99
C PRO A 79 -16.16 -1.43 -12.84
N GLU A 80 -17.35 -0.97 -13.27
CA GLU A 80 -17.48 0.27 -14.06
C GLU A 80 -17.12 1.49 -13.22
N HIS A 81 -17.62 1.58 -11.99
CA HIS A 81 -17.26 2.63 -11.05
C HIS A 81 -15.75 2.60 -10.75
N ILE A 82 -15.20 1.42 -10.46
CA ILE A 82 -13.77 1.22 -10.19
C ILE A 82 -12.92 1.72 -11.35
N MET A 83 -13.26 1.37 -12.59
CA MET A 83 -12.55 1.84 -13.78
C MET A 83 -12.61 3.37 -13.91
N LYS A 84 -13.78 3.96 -13.69
CA LYS A 84 -13.99 5.42 -13.76
C LYS A 84 -13.11 6.16 -12.76
N VAL A 85 -13.13 5.76 -11.49
CA VAL A 85 -12.35 6.45 -10.44
C VAL A 85 -10.85 6.25 -10.62
N ILE A 86 -10.41 5.08 -11.10
CA ILE A 86 -9.01 4.85 -11.45
C ILE A 86 -8.57 5.78 -12.58
N THR A 87 -9.39 5.90 -13.63
CA THR A 87 -9.10 6.77 -14.79
C THR A 87 -9.04 8.23 -14.37
N ASN A 88 -9.85 8.67 -13.43
CA ASN A 88 -9.88 10.03 -12.92
C ASN A 88 -8.83 10.32 -11.83
N ALA A 89 -8.08 9.32 -11.38
CA ALA A 89 -7.21 9.40 -10.21
C ALA A 89 -7.96 9.82 -8.93
N GLU A 90 -9.15 9.26 -8.72
CA GLU A 90 -10.00 9.47 -7.55
C GLU A 90 -9.89 8.30 -6.57
N ASP A 91 -10.27 8.52 -5.30
CA ASP A 91 -10.34 7.44 -4.30
C ASP A 91 -11.59 6.57 -4.53
N ILE A 92 -11.42 5.24 -4.60
CA ILE A 92 -12.50 4.27 -4.88
C ILE A 92 -13.69 4.42 -3.91
N TRP A 93 -13.42 4.82 -2.68
CA TRP A 93 -14.43 4.98 -1.63
C TRP A 93 -14.88 6.44 -1.42
N GLY A 94 -14.56 7.33 -2.34
CA GLY A 94 -14.96 8.74 -2.26
C GLY A 94 -14.40 9.51 -1.07
N ARG A 95 -13.34 9.02 -0.42
CA ARG A 95 -12.69 9.74 0.69
C ARG A 95 -11.95 10.95 0.16
N ASP A 96 -11.86 11.99 0.96
CA ASP A 96 -11.10 13.21 0.63
C ASP A 96 -9.58 12.90 0.62
N ARG A 97 -9.14 12.19 -0.42
CA ARG A 97 -7.74 11.86 -0.69
C ARG A 97 -7.35 12.39 -2.05
N LYS A 98 -6.38 13.27 -2.06
CA LYS A 98 -5.82 13.78 -3.30
C LYS A 98 -4.85 12.75 -3.87
N LEU A 99 -5.28 12.03 -4.90
CA LEU A 99 -4.43 11.15 -5.69
C LEU A 99 -3.76 11.96 -6.81
N VAL A 100 -2.51 11.66 -7.08
CA VAL A 100 -1.74 12.34 -8.12
C VAL A 100 -1.15 11.29 -9.04
N ARG A 101 -1.37 11.47 -10.36
CA ARG A 101 -0.71 10.64 -11.37
C ARG A 101 0.79 10.86 -11.30
N GLN A 102 1.54 9.78 -11.34
CA GLN A 102 3.00 9.80 -11.35
C GLN A 102 3.52 9.44 -12.73
N GLU A 103 4.56 10.12 -13.14
CA GLU A 103 5.29 9.75 -14.35
C GLU A 103 5.95 8.37 -14.20
N VAL A 104 5.88 7.58 -15.26
CA VAL A 104 6.53 6.27 -15.32
C VAL A 104 8.03 6.46 -15.51
N SER A 105 8.77 6.31 -14.44
CA SER A 105 10.23 6.47 -14.46
C SER A 105 10.89 5.55 -13.44
N LYS A 106 12.19 5.29 -13.60
CA LYS A 106 12.99 4.48 -12.62
C LYS A 106 13.11 5.14 -11.24
N ARG A 107 12.68 6.41 -11.12
CA ARG A 107 12.59 7.11 -9.83
C ARG A 107 11.28 6.79 -9.09
N THR A 108 10.20 6.52 -9.83
CA THR A 108 8.85 6.30 -9.29
C THR A 108 8.49 4.83 -9.21
N LEU A 109 9.01 4.00 -10.13
CA LEU A 109 8.73 2.57 -10.23
C LEU A 109 10.01 1.72 -10.20
N PRO A 110 9.92 0.43 -9.87
CA PRO A 110 11.02 -0.51 -10.04
C PRO A 110 11.54 -0.51 -11.47
N SER A 111 12.86 -0.53 -11.65
CA SER A 111 13.49 -0.52 -12.97
C SER A 111 12.93 -1.60 -13.89
N TYR A 112 12.71 -2.80 -13.37
CA TYR A 112 12.11 -3.91 -14.12
C TYR A 112 10.76 -3.56 -14.74
N LEU A 113 9.87 -2.89 -14.02
CA LEU A 113 8.57 -2.48 -14.54
C LEU A 113 8.69 -1.40 -15.62
N VAL A 114 9.65 -0.48 -15.44
CA VAL A 114 9.91 0.57 -16.43
C VAL A 114 10.48 0.00 -17.72
N ASP A 115 11.44 -0.93 -17.60
CA ASP A 115 12.08 -1.54 -18.75
C ASP A 115 11.16 -2.53 -19.50
N ASN A 116 10.11 -3.04 -18.85
CA ASN A 116 9.13 -3.99 -19.38
C ASN A 116 7.70 -3.42 -19.43
N GLN A 117 7.52 -2.13 -19.65
CA GLN A 117 6.21 -1.45 -19.62
C GLN A 117 5.17 -2.09 -20.52
N HIS A 118 5.59 -2.63 -21.67
CA HIS A 118 4.70 -3.26 -22.64
C HIS A 118 3.95 -4.48 -22.09
N HIS A 119 4.53 -5.21 -21.13
CA HIS A 119 3.85 -6.32 -20.45
C HIS A 119 2.83 -5.84 -19.41
N TYR A 120 2.93 -4.61 -18.96
CA TYR A 120 2.12 -4.04 -17.88
C TYR A 120 1.25 -2.88 -18.34
N SER A 121 1.10 -2.70 -19.66
CA SER A 121 0.37 -1.57 -20.25
C SER A 121 -1.06 -1.44 -19.74
N GLN A 122 -1.74 -2.55 -19.45
CA GLN A 122 -3.08 -2.57 -18.87
C GLN A 122 -3.17 -1.96 -17.45
N PHE A 123 -2.06 -1.78 -16.77
CA PHE A 123 -1.97 -1.21 -15.42
C PHE A 123 -1.32 0.16 -15.39
N ILE A 124 -0.89 0.69 -16.53
CA ILE A 124 -0.26 1.99 -16.69
C ILE A 124 -1.22 2.88 -17.47
N LEU A 125 -1.70 3.95 -16.84
CA LEU A 125 -2.68 4.90 -17.40
C LEU A 125 -2.00 6.22 -17.78
#